data_ed4f3e55e53078397324266c601eeb51
#
_entry.id   ed4f3e55e53078397324266c601eeb51
#
_cell.length_a   1.000
_cell.length_b   1.000
_cell.length_c   1.000
_cell.angle_alpha   90.00
_cell.angle_beta   90.00
_cell.angle_gamma   90.00
#
_symmetry.space_group_name_H-M   'P 1'
#
loop_
_entity.id
_entity.type
_entity.pdbx_description
1 polymer ?
#
loop_
_entity_poly.entity_id
_entity_poly.type
_entity_poly.pdbx_seq_one_letter_code
_entity_poly.pdbx_strand_id
1 'polypeptide(L)'
;EMAQVIFEIGSSDAYESLVIDLGDALRDPLPVLRLCRRIYMPTRDDAVSKVRLREFQRMLSERREEELGERICPLHLPSYSRMEAESSELRELRRTPFGRYVERMIQEG
;
A
#
# COMPACT_ATOMS: atom_id res chain seq x y z
N GLU A 1 6.71 16.50 -13.15
CA GLU A 1 6.65 16.01 -11.78
C GLU A 1 5.65 14.84 -11.66
N MET A 2 6.01 13.87 -10.83
CA MET A 2 5.22 12.62 -10.69
C MET A 2 3.81 12.86 -10.15
N ALA A 3 3.67 13.69 -9.12
CA ALA A 3 2.36 13.95 -8.52
C ALA A 3 1.39 14.60 -9.50
N GLN A 4 1.88 15.49 -10.34
CA GLN A 4 1.04 16.11 -11.36
C GLN A 4 0.59 15.12 -12.43
N VAL A 5 1.48 14.25 -12.88
CA VAL A 5 1.13 13.20 -13.84
C VAL A 5 0.06 12.27 -13.26
N ILE A 6 0.22 11.86 -12.01
CA ILE A 6 -0.74 11.01 -11.32
C ILE A 6 -2.09 11.73 -11.20
N PHE A 7 -2.10 12.99 -10.85
CA PHE A 7 -3.32 13.79 -10.75
C PHE A 7 -4.06 13.86 -12.10
N GLU A 8 -3.32 14.10 -13.18
CA GLU A 8 -3.89 14.15 -14.52
C GLU A 8 -4.52 12.82 -14.94
N ILE A 9 -3.83 11.71 -14.67
CA ILE A 9 -4.36 10.36 -14.96
C ILE A 9 -5.59 10.06 -14.12
N GLY A 10 -5.54 10.36 -12.82
CA GLY A 10 -6.66 10.11 -11.92
C GLY A 10 -7.87 11.00 -12.15
N SER A 11 -7.67 12.19 -12.72
CA SER A 11 -8.75 13.11 -13.07
C SER A 11 -9.37 12.80 -14.42
N SER A 12 -8.77 11.94 -15.22
CA SER A 12 -9.36 11.52 -16.48
C SER A 12 -10.47 10.50 -16.25
N ASP A 13 -11.43 10.45 -17.15
CA ASP A 13 -12.52 9.46 -17.08
C ASP A 13 -12.12 8.10 -17.67
N ALA A 14 -10.83 7.90 -17.95
CA ALA A 14 -10.33 6.68 -18.58
C ALA A 14 -10.31 5.48 -17.62
N TYR A 15 -10.23 5.71 -16.31
CA TYR A 15 -10.06 4.65 -15.33
C TYR A 15 -10.99 4.85 -14.13
N GLU A 16 -11.56 3.75 -13.61
CA GLU A 16 -12.36 3.77 -12.38
C GLU A 16 -11.50 3.92 -11.14
N SER A 17 -10.31 3.34 -11.18
CA SER A 17 -9.37 3.43 -10.07
C SER A 17 -7.94 3.40 -10.58
N LEU A 18 -7.07 4.01 -9.80
CA LEU A 18 -5.63 4.02 -10.05
C LEU A 18 -4.91 3.49 -8.82
N VAL A 19 -4.11 2.46 -9.00
CA VAL A 19 -3.28 1.89 -7.95
C VAL A 19 -1.84 2.30 -8.19
N ILE A 20 -1.21 2.84 -7.15
CA ILE A 20 0.16 3.34 -7.22
C ILE A 20 1.03 2.53 -6.27
N ASP A 21 2.05 1.89 -6.81
CA ASP A 21 3.08 1.25 -6.00
C ASP A 21 4.26 2.21 -5.88
N LEU A 22 4.45 2.77 -4.68
CA LEU A 22 5.49 3.77 -4.45
C LEU A 22 6.88 3.17 -4.29
N GLY A 23 6.99 2.01 -3.68
CA GLY A 23 8.30 1.45 -3.33
C GLY A 23 9.14 2.45 -2.52
N ASP A 24 10.46 2.32 -2.62
CA ASP A 24 11.43 3.18 -1.94
C ASP A 24 12.02 4.26 -2.85
N ALA A 25 11.48 4.44 -4.05
CA ALA A 25 12.08 5.29 -5.09
C ALA A 25 11.89 6.80 -4.87
N LEU A 26 10.92 7.20 -4.05
CA LEU A 26 10.62 8.61 -3.83
C LEU A 26 11.28 9.12 -2.55
N ARG A 27 11.99 10.25 -2.66
CA ARG A 27 12.56 10.95 -1.49
C ARG A 27 11.48 11.54 -0.61
N ASP A 28 10.48 12.16 -1.21
CA ASP A 28 9.34 12.73 -0.51
C ASP A 28 8.05 12.17 -1.11
N PRO A 29 7.43 11.20 -0.42
CA PRO A 29 6.20 10.59 -0.91
C PRO A 29 4.95 11.44 -0.65
N LEU A 30 5.01 12.49 0.16
CA LEU A 30 3.84 13.22 0.59
C LEU A 30 3.00 13.81 -0.55
N PRO A 31 3.59 14.44 -1.59
CA PRO A 31 2.79 14.95 -2.68
C PRO A 31 1.93 13.89 -3.38
N VAL A 32 2.47 12.69 -3.52
CA VAL A 32 1.74 11.56 -4.10
C VAL A 32 0.69 11.02 -3.13
N LEU A 33 1.06 10.84 -1.87
CA LEU A 33 0.16 10.32 -0.84
C LEU A 33 -1.07 11.23 -0.65
N ARG A 34 -0.91 12.53 -0.77
CA ARG A 34 -2.02 13.48 -0.65
C ARG A 34 -3.08 13.30 -1.74
N LEU A 35 -2.71 12.71 -2.86
CA LEU A 35 -3.64 12.40 -3.95
C LEU A 35 -4.37 11.08 -3.74
N CYS A 36 -3.90 10.25 -2.84
CA CYS A 36 -4.48 8.93 -2.60
C CYS A 36 -5.68 9.00 -1.67
N ARG A 37 -6.74 8.30 -2.03
CA ARG A 37 -7.91 8.15 -1.16
C ARG A 37 -7.63 7.20 -0.01
N ARG A 38 -6.92 6.11 -0.29
CA ARG A 38 -6.51 5.11 0.68
C ARG A 38 -5.04 4.79 0.50
N ILE A 39 -4.36 4.58 1.60
CA ILE A 39 -2.93 4.28 1.62
C ILE A 39 -2.76 2.96 2.36
N TYR A 40 -2.42 1.91 1.63
CA TYR A 40 -2.19 0.60 2.22
C TYR A 40 -0.72 0.45 2.56
N MET A 41 -0.45 0.12 3.83
CA MET A 41 0.90 -0.15 4.31
C MET A 41 1.03 -1.62 4.69
N PRO A 42 1.59 -2.44 3.80
CA PRO A 42 1.86 -3.84 4.15
C PRO A 42 2.86 -3.92 5.29
N THR A 43 2.49 -4.64 6.34
CA THR A 43 3.34 -4.87 7.49
C THR A 43 3.42 -6.35 7.79
N ARG A 44 4.57 -6.76 8.31
CA ARG A 44 4.76 -8.10 8.86
C ARG A 44 4.77 -8.02 10.39
N ASP A 45 4.52 -9.13 11.03
CA ASP A 45 4.60 -9.21 12.48
C ASP A 45 6.05 -9.38 12.95
N ASP A 46 6.87 -8.39 12.65
CA ASP A 46 8.26 -8.33 13.07
C ASP A 46 8.60 -6.93 13.61
N ALA A 47 9.72 -6.85 14.34
CA ALA A 47 10.13 -5.61 14.99
C ALA A 47 10.46 -4.50 13.97
N VAL A 48 11.05 -4.86 12.83
CA VAL A 48 11.47 -3.90 11.81
C VAL A 48 10.24 -3.23 11.17
N SER A 49 9.23 -4.01 10.80
CA SER A 49 8.00 -3.48 10.24
C SER A 49 7.27 -2.55 11.21
N LYS A 50 7.23 -2.92 12.49
CA LYS A 50 6.60 -2.09 13.53
C LYS A 50 7.32 -0.77 13.72
N VAL A 51 8.65 -0.77 13.70
CA VAL A 51 9.45 0.45 13.81
C VAL A 51 9.22 1.35 12.60
N ARG A 52 9.21 0.80 11.39
CA ARG A 52 8.96 1.57 10.17
C ARG A 52 7.59 2.23 10.16
N LEU A 53 6.57 1.51 10.60
CA LEU A 53 5.22 2.05 10.71
C LEU A 53 5.16 3.21 11.70
N ARG A 54 5.79 3.06 12.87
CA ARG A 54 5.84 4.11 13.89
C ARG A 54 6.58 5.34 13.40
N GLU A 55 7.71 5.16 12.72
CA GLU A 55 8.48 6.27 12.15
C GLU A 55 7.68 7.03 11.11
N PHE A 56 6.94 6.31 10.27
CA PHE A 56 6.09 6.93 9.27
C PHE A 56 4.95 7.73 9.91
N GLN A 57 4.28 7.15 10.89
CA GLN A 57 3.21 7.84 11.62
C GLN A 57 3.73 9.07 12.35
N ARG A 58 4.92 8.97 12.95
CA ARG A 58 5.57 10.09 13.61
C ARG A 58 5.91 11.22 12.61
N MET A 59 6.42 10.87 11.43
CA MET A 59 6.70 11.85 10.38
C MET A 59 5.43 12.60 9.97
N LEU A 60 4.32 11.89 9.79
CA LEU A 60 3.04 12.52 9.45
C LEU A 60 2.57 13.46 10.55
N SER A 61 2.71 13.08 11.80
CA SER A 61 2.35 13.90 12.93
C SER A 61 3.21 15.17 13.02
N GLU A 62 4.53 15.04 12.85
CA GLU A 62 5.45 16.17 12.86
C GLU A 62 5.17 17.16 11.73
N ARG A 63 4.73 16.69 10.58
CA ARG A 63 4.38 17.53 9.43
C ARG A 63 2.91 17.96 9.42
N ARG A 64 2.17 17.67 10.48
CA ARG A 64 0.75 18.01 10.64
C ARG A 64 -0.13 17.44 9.52
N GLU A 65 0.15 16.21 9.12
CA GLU A 65 -0.61 15.49 8.10
C GLU A 65 -1.59 14.50 8.75
N GLU A 66 -2.39 14.98 9.72
CA GLU A 66 -3.34 14.14 10.44
C GLU A 66 -4.38 13.51 9.51
N GLU A 67 -4.82 14.26 8.52
CA GLU A 67 -5.77 13.77 7.52
C GLU A 67 -5.20 12.59 6.72
N LEU A 68 -3.92 12.64 6.35
CA LEU A 68 -3.25 11.51 5.72
C LEU A 68 -3.17 10.31 6.65
N GLY A 69 -2.91 10.55 7.94
CA GLY A 69 -2.89 9.49 8.93
C GLY A 69 -4.19 8.69 8.98
N GLU A 70 -5.32 9.36 8.81
CA GLU A 70 -6.63 8.72 8.78
C GLU A 70 -6.87 7.85 7.54
N ARG A 71 -6.16 8.13 6.45
CA ARG A 71 -6.25 7.36 5.20
C ARG A 71 -5.38 6.12 5.19
N ILE A 72 -4.49 5.97 6.16
CA ILE A 72 -3.56 4.85 6.23
C ILE A 72 -4.27 3.62 6.76
N CYS A 73 -4.15 2.54 6.01
CA CYS A 73 -4.67 1.23 6.36
C CYS A 73 -3.50 0.26 6.48
N PRO A 74 -2.99 0.01 7.71
CA PRO A 74 -1.97 -1.01 7.90
C PRO A 74 -2.53 -2.38 7.53
N LEU A 75 -1.80 -3.13 6.75
CA LEU A 75 -2.17 -4.48 6.35
C LEU A 75 -1.19 -5.47 6.97
N HIS A 76 -1.69 -6.33 7.83
CA HIS A 76 -0.91 -7.42 8.39
C HIS A 76 -0.94 -8.60 7.42
N LEU A 77 0.11 -8.71 6.62
CA LEU A 77 0.19 -9.79 5.65
C LEU A 77 0.48 -11.11 6.37
N PRO A 78 -0.22 -12.19 6.01
CA PRO A 78 0.10 -13.49 6.55
C PRO A 78 1.49 -13.94 6.13
N SER A 79 2.09 -14.85 6.90
CA SER A 79 3.39 -15.40 6.60
C SER A 79 3.40 -16.03 5.20
N TYR A 80 4.42 -15.67 4.45
CA TYR A 80 4.61 -16.15 3.09
C TYR A 80 5.42 -17.47 3.15
N SER A 81 4.76 -18.58 2.87
CA SER A 81 5.41 -19.87 2.93
C SER A 81 6.35 -20.08 1.74
N ARG A 82 7.33 -21.00 1.91
CA ARG A 82 8.21 -21.38 0.81
C ARG A 82 7.44 -21.98 -0.36
N MET A 83 6.41 -22.75 -0.09
CA MET A 83 5.54 -23.30 -1.14
C MET A 83 4.87 -22.19 -1.95
N GLU A 84 4.39 -21.15 -1.30
CA GLU A 84 3.79 -20.01 -1.98
C GLU A 84 4.81 -19.28 -2.84
N ALA A 85 6.04 -19.12 -2.33
CA ALA A 85 7.13 -18.47 -3.05
C ALA A 85 7.58 -19.26 -4.30
N GLU A 86 7.49 -20.58 -4.26
CA GLU A 86 7.85 -21.45 -5.38
C GLU A 86 6.71 -21.63 -6.38
N SER A 87 5.49 -21.22 -6.04
CA SER A 87 4.35 -21.35 -6.94
C SER A 87 4.51 -20.38 -8.12
N SER A 88 4.54 -20.93 -9.33
CA SER A 88 4.66 -20.17 -10.57
C SER A 88 3.31 -19.81 -11.18
N GLU A 89 2.23 -20.38 -10.68
CA GLU A 89 0.90 -20.18 -11.23
C GLU A 89 0.04 -19.30 -10.32
N LEU A 90 -0.53 -18.24 -10.87
CA LEU A 90 -1.44 -17.32 -10.15
C LEU A 90 -2.63 -18.07 -9.56
N ARG A 91 -3.10 -19.11 -10.24
CA ARG A 91 -4.21 -19.92 -9.78
C ARG A 91 -3.91 -20.62 -8.44
N GLU A 92 -2.69 -21.11 -8.29
CA GLU A 92 -2.22 -21.70 -7.05
C GLU A 92 -2.06 -20.67 -5.94
N LEU A 93 -1.51 -19.50 -6.26
CA LEU A 93 -1.38 -18.39 -5.32
C LEU A 93 -2.72 -17.96 -4.74
N ARG A 94 -3.76 -17.92 -5.57
CA ARG A 94 -5.12 -17.57 -5.12
C ARG A 94 -5.68 -18.52 -4.06
N ARG A 95 -5.26 -19.77 -4.09
CA ARG A 95 -5.69 -20.78 -3.11
C ARG A 95 -4.96 -20.72 -1.79
N THR A 96 -3.84 -19.98 -1.75
CA THR A 96 -3.07 -19.82 -0.52
C THR A 96 -3.74 -18.82 0.42
N PRO A 97 -3.46 -18.88 1.73
CA PRO A 97 -3.95 -17.84 2.65
C PRO A 97 -3.52 -16.42 2.26
N PHE A 98 -2.30 -16.28 1.75
CA PHE A 98 -1.81 -15.00 1.25
C PHE A 98 -2.63 -14.50 0.07
N GLY A 99 -2.86 -15.34 -0.93
CA GLY A 99 -3.65 -14.97 -2.10
C GLY A 99 -5.09 -14.62 -1.77
N ARG A 100 -5.72 -15.36 -0.86
CA ARG A 100 -7.07 -15.05 -0.39
C ARG A 100 -7.14 -13.72 0.36
N TYR A 101 -6.12 -13.42 1.12
CA TYR A 101 -6.04 -12.14 1.82
C TYR A 101 -5.97 -10.97 0.83
N VAL A 102 -5.10 -11.07 -0.18
CA VAL A 102 -4.95 -10.06 -1.23
C VAL A 102 -6.26 -9.89 -2.01
N GLU A 103 -6.90 -10.99 -2.36
CA GLU A 103 -8.17 -10.96 -3.10
C GLU A 103 -9.27 -10.25 -2.33
N ARG A 104 -9.40 -10.53 -1.04
CA ARG A 104 -10.35 -9.82 -0.16
C ARG A 104 -10.05 -8.32 -0.08
N MET A 105 -8.79 -7.97 0.05
CA MET A 105 -8.35 -6.58 0.08
C MET A 105 -8.78 -5.82 -1.18
N ILE A 106 -8.61 -6.44 -2.34
CA ILE A 106 -9.00 -5.86 -3.62
C ILE A 106 -10.52 -5.68 -3.71
N GLN A 107 -11.29 -6.66 -3.25
CA GLN A 107 -12.76 -6.60 -3.27
C GLN A 107 -13.31 -5.55 -2.30
N GLU A 108 -12.70 -5.39 -1.14
CA GLU A 108 -13.12 -4.42 -0.11
C GLU A 108 -12.65 -3.00 -0.39
N GLY A 109 -11.61 -2.88 -1.20
CA GLY A 109 -11.05 -1.57 -1.59
C GLY A 109 -11.94 -0.84 -2.54
#